data_366e2d1d811573c4590cf4e1c3ebb5ce
#
_entry.id   366e2d1d811573c4590cf4e1c3ebb5ce
#
_cell.length_a   1.000
_cell.length_b   1.000
_cell.length_c   1.000
_cell.angle_alpha   90.00
_cell.angle_beta   90.00
_cell.angle_gamma   90.00
#
_symmetry.space_group_name_H-M   'P 1'
#
loop_
_entity.id
_entity.type
_entity.pdbx_description
1 polymer ?
#
loop_
_entity_poly.entity_id
_entity_poly.type
_entity_poly.pdbx_seq_one_letter_code
_entity_poly.pdbx_strand_id
1 'polypeptide(L)'
;MASMPERLRIGTVAAILGVSLDTLRRWEADGEVVFERTAGGQRVLGADVVRRLLRERQGPTELSARNRLEGVVVGVQRDGLMAQIDLACGPYRVVSLISREAADELDLRPGDAATAVVKATNVEIRR
;
A
#
# COMPACT_ATOMS: atom_id res chain seq x y z
N MET A 1 9.98 18.22 12.53
CA MET A 1 9.28 17.51 11.43
C MET A 1 7.78 17.69 11.59
N ALA A 2 7.11 18.08 10.52
CA ALA A 2 5.66 18.22 10.55
C ALA A 2 4.99 16.84 10.59
N SER A 3 3.92 16.73 11.35
CA SER A 3 3.12 15.51 11.49
C SER A 3 1.69 15.74 11.06
N MET A 4 0.94 14.68 10.84
CA MET A 4 -0.50 14.76 10.63
C MET A 4 -1.18 15.46 11.81
N PRO A 5 -2.29 16.17 11.58
CA PRO A 5 -3.15 16.61 12.68
C PRO A 5 -3.49 15.46 13.61
N GLU A 6 -3.71 15.76 14.88
CA GLU A 6 -3.99 14.75 15.91
C GLU A 6 -5.22 13.91 15.59
N ARG A 7 -6.24 14.53 14.97
CA ARG A 7 -7.47 13.86 14.54
C ARG A 7 -7.74 14.14 13.07
N LEU A 8 -8.20 13.12 12.37
CA LEU A 8 -8.46 13.15 10.94
C LEU A 8 -9.92 12.82 10.67
N ARG A 9 -10.53 13.57 9.76
CA ARG A 9 -11.90 13.31 9.30
C ARG A 9 -11.93 12.02 8.48
N ILE A 10 -13.10 11.36 8.48
CA ILE A 10 -13.30 10.06 7.81
C ILE A 10 -12.89 10.09 6.33
N GLY A 11 -13.16 11.18 5.61
CA GLY A 11 -12.76 11.29 4.19
C GLY A 11 -11.25 11.28 4.01
N THR A 12 -10.52 11.96 4.89
CA THR A 12 -9.05 11.97 4.87
C THR A 12 -8.51 10.58 5.24
N VAL A 13 -9.10 9.92 6.23
CA VAL A 13 -8.72 8.56 6.63
C VAL A 13 -8.91 7.59 5.45
N ALA A 14 -10.03 7.67 4.75
CA ALA A 14 -10.29 6.85 3.57
C ALA A 14 -9.22 7.06 2.49
N ALA A 15 -8.86 8.31 2.22
CA ALA A 15 -7.84 8.65 1.24
C ALA A 15 -6.47 8.10 1.65
N ILE A 16 -6.08 8.24 2.92
CA ILE A 16 -4.79 7.74 3.44
C ILE A 16 -4.73 6.22 3.33
N LEU A 17 -5.79 5.52 3.73
CA LEU A 17 -5.82 4.06 3.74
C LEU A 17 -6.14 3.44 2.37
N GLY A 18 -6.54 4.27 1.40
CA GLY A 18 -6.89 3.77 0.06
C GLY A 18 -8.15 2.92 0.05
N VAL A 19 -9.13 3.22 0.91
CA VAL A 19 -10.39 2.49 1.00
C VAL A 19 -11.57 3.44 0.80
N SER A 20 -12.75 2.88 0.54
CA SER A 20 -13.98 3.67 0.42
C SER A 20 -14.55 4.05 1.79
N LEU A 21 -15.42 5.07 1.80
CA LEU A 21 -16.15 5.44 3.00
C LEU A 21 -17.04 4.27 3.48
N ASP A 22 -17.64 3.53 2.55
CA ASP A 22 -18.46 2.37 2.90
C ASP A 22 -17.65 1.28 3.58
N THR A 23 -16.41 1.06 3.17
CA THR A 23 -15.49 0.13 3.84
C THR A 23 -15.23 0.58 5.28
N LEU A 24 -14.97 1.87 5.51
CA LEU A 24 -14.75 2.40 6.85
C LEU A 24 -16.00 2.28 7.72
N ARG A 25 -17.18 2.53 7.17
CA ARG A 25 -18.45 2.36 7.89
C ARG A 25 -18.68 0.90 8.28
N ARG A 26 -18.33 -0.02 7.40
CA ARG A 26 -18.42 -1.46 7.68
C ARG A 26 -17.47 -1.85 8.81
N TRP A 27 -16.24 -1.35 8.80
CA TRP A 27 -15.27 -1.60 9.88
C TRP A 27 -15.77 -1.06 11.22
N GLU A 28 -16.41 0.10 11.22
CA GLU A 28 -17.05 0.64 12.43
C GLU A 28 -18.17 -0.27 12.92
N ALA A 29 -19.03 -0.73 12.02
CA ALA A 29 -20.14 -1.63 12.36
C ALA A 29 -19.65 -2.97 12.89
N ASP A 30 -18.52 -3.48 12.37
CA ASP A 30 -17.91 -4.73 12.80
C ASP A 30 -17.08 -4.59 14.08
N GLY A 31 -16.91 -3.37 14.60
CA GLY A 31 -16.12 -3.11 15.81
C GLY A 31 -14.60 -3.09 15.58
N GLU A 32 -14.15 -3.13 14.33
CA GLU A 32 -12.71 -3.10 14.00
C GLU A 32 -12.09 -1.74 14.24
N VAL A 33 -12.87 -0.68 14.08
CA VAL A 33 -12.45 0.72 14.24
C VAL A 33 -13.51 1.46 15.03
N VAL A 34 -13.09 2.26 16.01
CA VAL A 34 -13.98 3.13 16.77
C VAL A 34 -13.70 4.57 16.40
N PHE A 35 -14.67 5.23 15.79
CA PHE A 35 -14.58 6.65 15.46
C PHE A 35 -15.08 7.50 16.64
N GLU A 36 -14.36 8.60 16.87
CA GLU A 36 -14.85 9.67 17.74
C GLU A 36 -15.74 10.61 16.92
N ARG A 37 -16.59 11.36 17.62
CA ARG A 37 -17.44 12.38 17.00
C ARG A 37 -17.02 13.77 17.47
N THR A 38 -16.97 14.72 16.54
CA THR A 38 -16.78 16.13 16.87
C THR A 38 -18.09 16.70 17.46
N ALA A 39 -18.03 17.90 18.01
CA ALA A 39 -19.22 18.62 18.48
C ALA A 39 -20.29 18.77 17.39
N GLY A 40 -19.88 18.85 16.12
CA GLY A 40 -20.79 18.88 14.98
C GLY A 40 -21.29 17.52 14.50
N GLY A 41 -20.93 16.43 15.19
CA GLY A 41 -21.35 15.07 14.86
C GLY A 41 -20.56 14.39 13.76
N GLN A 42 -19.44 14.97 13.33
CA GLN A 42 -18.59 14.39 12.29
C GLN A 42 -17.69 13.30 12.88
N ARG A 43 -17.50 12.22 12.09
CA ARG A 43 -16.59 11.14 12.46
C ARG A 43 -15.13 11.56 12.26
N VAL A 44 -14.32 11.33 13.28
CA VAL A 44 -12.86 11.54 13.24
C VAL A 44 -12.14 10.34 13.84
N LEU A 45 -10.90 10.16 13.41
CA LEU A 45 -10.04 9.09 13.90
C LEU A 45 -8.68 9.68 14.29
N GLY A 46 -8.12 9.21 15.40
CA GLY A 46 -6.81 9.64 15.85
C GLY A 46 -5.71 9.30 14.85
N ALA A 47 -4.76 10.20 14.66
CA ALA A 47 -3.65 9.99 13.74
C ALA A 47 -2.80 8.77 14.12
N ASP A 48 -2.66 8.48 15.41
CA ASP A 48 -1.96 7.29 15.91
C ASP A 48 -2.63 6.00 15.48
N VAL A 49 -3.96 5.96 15.49
CA VAL A 49 -4.74 4.81 15.03
C VAL A 49 -4.56 4.63 13.52
N VAL A 50 -4.59 5.72 12.74
CA VAL A 50 -4.36 5.67 11.30
C VAL A 50 -2.97 5.12 10.98
N ARG A 51 -1.94 5.59 11.69
CA ARG A 51 -0.57 5.08 11.51
C ARG A 51 -0.48 3.58 11.84
N ARG A 52 -1.15 3.13 12.89
CA ARG A 52 -1.21 1.71 13.24
C ARG A 52 -1.86 0.88 12.13
N LEU A 53 -3.00 1.33 11.60
CA LEU A 53 -3.70 0.65 10.52
C LEU A 53 -2.84 0.56 9.25
N LEU A 54 -2.10 1.61 8.93
CA LEU A 54 -1.14 1.58 7.81
C LEU A 54 -0.06 0.52 8.02
N ARG A 55 0.52 0.46 9.22
CA ARG A 55 1.56 -0.54 9.52
C ARG A 55 1.02 -1.96 9.46
N GLU A 56 -0.17 -2.21 9.96
CA GLU A 56 -0.81 -3.52 9.93
C GLU A 56 -1.04 -4.01 8.49
N ARG A 57 -1.34 -3.11 7.57
CA ARG A 57 -1.51 -3.46 6.16
C ARG A 57 -0.23 -3.91 5.49
N GLN A 58 0.90 -3.39 5.93
CA GLN A 58 2.20 -3.82 5.39
C GLN A 58 2.63 -5.18 5.93
N GLY A 59 2.09 -5.57 7.08
CA GLY A 59 2.47 -6.79 7.76
C GLY A 59 3.88 -6.73 8.35
N PRO A 60 4.31 -7.80 9.02
CA PRO A 60 5.66 -7.87 9.57
C PRO A 60 6.69 -7.96 8.44
N THR A 61 7.82 -7.29 8.61
CA THR A 61 8.94 -7.37 7.67
C THR A 61 10.25 -7.48 8.43
N GLU A 62 11.06 -8.44 8.04
CA GLU A 62 12.41 -8.62 8.56
C GLU A 62 13.44 -7.87 7.70
N LEU A 63 13.01 -7.32 6.58
CA LEU A 63 13.86 -6.62 5.62
C LEU A 63 13.96 -5.13 5.96
N SER A 64 15.03 -4.52 5.52
CA SER A 64 15.23 -3.08 5.63
C SER A 64 14.28 -2.27 4.74
N ALA A 65 13.68 -2.90 3.75
CA ALA A 65 12.70 -2.24 2.87
C ALA A 65 11.41 -1.96 3.63
N ARG A 66 10.93 -0.72 3.54
CA ARG A 66 9.71 -0.26 4.21
C ARG A 66 8.51 -0.19 3.28
N ASN A 67 8.73 -0.21 1.96
CA ASN A 67 7.68 -0.06 0.98
C ASN A 67 7.38 -1.41 0.33
N ARG A 68 6.17 -1.90 0.54
CA ARG A 68 5.68 -3.15 -0.02
C ARG A 68 4.35 -2.89 -0.70
N LEU A 69 4.30 -3.09 -2.00
CA LEU A 69 3.11 -2.86 -2.80
C LEU A 69 2.63 -4.21 -3.37
N GLU A 70 1.52 -4.68 -2.85
CA GLU A 70 0.91 -5.91 -3.34
C GLU A 70 0.21 -5.66 -4.67
N GLY A 71 0.38 -6.58 -5.59
CA GLY A 71 -0.20 -6.43 -6.91
C GLY A 71 -0.33 -7.74 -7.66
N VAL A 72 -0.66 -7.59 -8.93
CA VAL A 72 -0.81 -8.70 -9.87
C VAL A 72 0.10 -8.45 -11.06
N VAL A 73 0.82 -9.46 -11.49
CA VAL A 73 1.67 -9.40 -12.69
C VAL A 73 0.75 -9.25 -13.90
N VAL A 74 0.98 -8.20 -14.69
CA VAL A 74 0.23 -7.97 -15.93
C VAL A 74 1.10 -8.13 -17.17
N GLY A 75 2.42 -8.18 -17.04
CA GLY A 75 3.31 -8.41 -18.15
C GLY A 75 4.69 -8.84 -17.71
N VAL A 76 5.30 -9.70 -18.50
CA VAL A 76 6.68 -10.15 -18.33
C VAL A 76 7.34 -10.11 -19.70
N GLN A 77 8.38 -9.28 -19.84
CA GLN A 77 9.17 -9.22 -21.08
C GLN A 77 10.59 -9.64 -20.77
N ARG A 78 11.09 -10.61 -21.51
CA ARG A 78 12.44 -11.14 -21.34
C ARG A 78 13.30 -10.85 -22.56
N ASP A 79 14.55 -10.49 -22.33
CA ASP A 79 15.59 -10.51 -23.34
C ASP A 79 16.71 -11.47 -22.92
N GLY A 80 17.93 -11.30 -23.43
CA GLY A 80 19.05 -12.21 -23.13
C GLY A 80 19.40 -12.30 -21.65
N LEU A 81 19.45 -11.17 -20.94
CA LEU A 81 19.93 -11.12 -19.55
C LEU A 81 18.91 -10.55 -18.57
N MET A 82 17.97 -9.77 -19.04
CA MET A 82 17.06 -9.01 -18.19
C MET A 82 15.61 -9.37 -18.46
N ALA A 83 14.77 -9.07 -17.47
CA ALA A 83 13.33 -9.17 -17.60
C ALA A 83 12.68 -7.93 -17.01
N GLN A 84 11.68 -7.41 -17.70
CA GLN A 84 10.84 -6.34 -17.22
C GLN A 84 9.53 -6.93 -16.72
N ILE A 85 9.20 -6.63 -15.48
CA ILE A 85 7.96 -7.08 -14.84
C ILE A 85 7.06 -5.88 -14.68
N ASP A 86 5.86 -5.98 -15.22
CA ASP A 86 4.81 -4.98 -15.00
C ASP A 86 3.83 -5.50 -13.97
N LEU A 87 3.61 -4.73 -12.90
CA LEU A 87 2.65 -5.04 -11.85
C LEU A 87 1.53 -4.02 -11.84
N ALA A 88 0.32 -4.49 -11.63
CA ALA A 88 -0.81 -3.64 -11.27
C ALA A 88 -0.96 -3.66 -9.74
N CYS A 89 -0.65 -2.55 -9.09
CA CYS A 89 -0.73 -2.39 -7.64
C CYS A 89 -1.84 -1.39 -7.31
N GLY A 90 -3.06 -1.88 -7.07
CA GLY A 90 -4.23 -1.01 -6.98
C GLY A 90 -4.42 -0.25 -8.30
N PRO A 91 -4.56 1.09 -8.26
CA PRO A 91 -4.68 1.89 -9.49
C PRO A 91 -3.33 2.22 -10.14
N TYR A 92 -2.21 1.71 -9.60
CA TYR A 92 -0.87 2.08 -10.04
C TYR A 92 -0.18 0.96 -10.79
N ARG A 93 0.56 1.35 -11.84
CA ARG A 93 1.47 0.46 -12.55
C ARG A 93 2.86 0.59 -11.92
N VAL A 94 3.43 -0.54 -11.54
CA VAL A 94 4.81 -0.60 -11.02
C VAL A 94 5.64 -1.42 -12.00
N VAL A 95 6.76 -0.86 -12.42
CA VAL A 95 7.68 -1.52 -13.37
C VAL A 95 8.95 -1.91 -12.62
N SER A 96 9.34 -3.16 -12.75
CA SER A 96 10.58 -3.69 -12.18
C SER A 96 11.46 -4.27 -13.28
N LEU A 97 12.74 -3.97 -13.22
CA LEU A 97 13.73 -4.55 -14.10
C LEU A 97 14.63 -5.46 -13.25
N ILE A 98 14.55 -6.75 -13.51
CA ILE A 98 15.31 -7.77 -12.77
C ILE A 98 16.08 -8.65 -13.74
N SER A 99 16.96 -9.50 -13.24
CA SER A 99 17.63 -10.46 -14.10
C SER A 99 16.64 -11.47 -14.65
N ARG A 100 16.87 -11.94 -15.86
CA ARG A 100 16.06 -13.01 -16.45
C ARG A 100 16.09 -14.26 -15.58
N GLU A 101 17.26 -14.59 -15.02
CA GLU A 101 17.40 -15.71 -14.10
C GLU A 101 16.46 -15.58 -12.89
N ALA A 102 16.40 -14.38 -12.28
CA ALA A 102 15.50 -14.15 -11.15
C ALA A 102 14.02 -14.28 -11.55
N ALA A 103 13.65 -13.76 -12.71
CA ALA A 103 12.28 -13.89 -13.21
C ALA A 103 11.90 -15.36 -13.46
N ASP A 104 12.83 -16.14 -13.97
CA ASP A 104 12.63 -17.57 -14.22
C ASP A 104 12.52 -18.36 -12.91
N GLU A 105 13.37 -18.08 -11.93
CA GLU A 105 13.31 -18.71 -10.61
C GLU A 105 12.00 -18.41 -9.89
N LEU A 106 11.50 -17.19 -10.00
CA LEU A 106 10.20 -16.80 -9.43
C LEU A 106 9.03 -17.37 -10.23
N ASP A 107 9.28 -17.85 -11.43
CA ASP A 107 8.25 -18.38 -12.36
C ASP A 107 7.07 -17.42 -12.53
N LEU A 108 7.38 -16.13 -12.71
CA LEU A 108 6.37 -15.09 -12.82
C LEU A 108 5.61 -15.17 -14.13
N ARG A 109 4.29 -15.14 -14.04
CA ARG A 109 3.38 -15.17 -15.20
C ARG A 109 2.29 -14.11 -15.03
N PRO A 110 1.77 -13.55 -16.11
CA PRO A 110 0.61 -12.67 -16.02
C PRO A 110 -0.53 -13.33 -15.26
N GLY A 111 -1.13 -12.60 -14.34
CA GLY A 111 -2.17 -13.08 -13.44
C GLY A 111 -1.69 -13.54 -12.07
N ASP A 112 -0.39 -13.75 -11.89
CA ASP A 112 0.16 -14.15 -10.59
C ASP A 112 0.17 -12.97 -9.60
N ALA A 113 -0.07 -13.27 -8.33
CA ALA A 113 0.13 -12.31 -7.26
C ALA A 113 1.65 -12.11 -7.05
N ALA A 114 2.05 -10.86 -6.85
CA ALA A 114 3.43 -10.52 -6.55
C ALA A 114 3.48 -9.23 -5.74
N THR A 115 4.56 -9.04 -5.00
CA THR A 115 4.75 -7.86 -4.18
C THR A 115 6.00 -7.11 -4.66
N ALA A 116 5.83 -5.82 -4.96
CA ALA A 116 6.97 -4.94 -5.20
C ALA A 116 7.53 -4.46 -3.86
N VAL A 117 8.83 -4.60 -3.68
CA VAL A 117 9.53 -4.18 -2.46
C VAL A 117 10.54 -3.11 -2.82
N VAL A 118 10.44 -1.94 -2.20
CA VAL A 118 11.30 -0.81 -2.50
C VAL A 118 11.91 -0.27 -1.22
N LYS A 119 13.23 -0.19 -1.16
CA LYS A 119 13.90 0.43 -0.01
C LYS A 119 13.54 1.90 0.07
N ALA A 120 13.37 2.41 1.29
CA ALA A 120 13.03 3.81 1.52
C ALA A 120 14.02 4.76 0.85
N THR A 121 15.29 4.39 0.81
CA THR A 121 16.36 5.19 0.18
C THR A 121 16.24 5.30 -1.34
N ASN A 122 15.45 4.43 -1.97
CA ASN A 122 15.28 4.40 -3.43
C ASN A 122 13.99 5.09 -3.89
N VAL A 123 13.21 5.63 -2.97
CA VAL A 123 11.97 6.33 -3.30
C VAL A 123 12.26 7.82 -3.44
N GLU A 124 12.06 8.34 -4.66
CA GLU A 124 12.12 9.79 -4.91
C GLU A 124 10.77 10.42 -4.61
N ILE A 125 10.80 11.62 -4.06
CA ILE A 125 9.59 12.42 -3.85
C ILE A 125 9.66 13.62 -4.78
N ARG A 126 8.58 13.80 -5.55
CA ARG A 126 8.41 14.96 -6.42
C ARG A 126 7.04 15.59 -6.17
N ARG A 127 6.95 16.85 -6.47
CA ARG A 127 5.69 17.59 -6.34
C ARG A 127 5.11 17.94 -7.70
#